data_8bc1b39e6a0d3c77b15e4454c7e2ce72
#
_entry.id   8bc1b39e6a0d3c77b15e4454c7e2ce72
#
_cell.length_a   1.000
_cell.length_b   1.000
_cell.length_c   1.000
_cell.angle_alpha   90.00
_cell.angle_beta   90.00
_cell.angle_gamma   90.00
#
_symmetry.space_group_name_H-M   'P 1'
#
loop_
_entity.id
_entity.type
_entity.pdbx_description
1 polymer ?
#
loop_
_entity_poly.entity_id
_entity_poly.type
_entity_poly.pdbx_seq_one_letter_code
_entity_poly.pdbx_strand_id
1 'polypeptide(L)'
;IETNLREVKEICENFLGIDPVKEWIPVRPTQHYSMGGIRTKANGESPQLSGLFSVGEAACWDMHGFNRLGGNSLAETVVGGMIIGKYVADFGEQNSLVIDTELIAQFAQQLQTEIDQLIDGEGTEDPFKLKAVMQKIMMDYVGIFRNGPDLELAVNQLSELLERSKNLGLKCKKRHANPELVEALRIKRMLKVALTVACGAHARTESRGAHSREDFPQRNDKDWLNRTLTSWPDTDSFRPQLRYEAIDVMQMELPPGYRGYGIDNVIAHPDTQKRQQQVEAILADLDENTDRHVKQAALMPFELPEEYQPGNQRLTDVIANASTGVK
;
A
#
# COMPACT_ATOMS: atom_id res chain seq x y z
N ILE A 1 20.39 2.31 -24.98
CA ILE A 1 19.24 1.38 -25.16
C ILE A 1 19.78 0.04 -25.62
N GLU A 2 20.58 -0.03 -26.67
CA GLU A 2 21.05 -1.29 -27.30
C GLU A 2 21.84 -2.23 -26.37
N THR A 3 22.53 -1.71 -25.39
CA THR A 3 23.37 -2.49 -24.46
C THR A 3 22.74 -2.70 -23.11
N ASN A 4 22.26 -1.63 -22.47
CA ASN A 4 21.81 -1.64 -21.08
C ASN A 4 20.28 -1.75 -20.93
N LEU A 5 19.50 -1.54 -22.02
CA LEU A 5 18.05 -1.56 -22.01
C LEU A 5 17.51 -2.43 -23.17
N ARG A 6 18.16 -3.58 -23.42
CA ARG A 6 17.77 -4.52 -24.49
C ARG A 6 16.31 -4.96 -24.39
N GLU A 7 15.87 -5.30 -23.19
CA GLU A 7 14.49 -5.73 -22.97
C GLU A 7 13.48 -4.63 -23.33
N VAL A 8 13.79 -3.36 -23.05
CA VAL A 8 12.94 -2.23 -23.45
C VAL A 8 12.85 -2.13 -24.97
N LYS A 9 13.99 -2.33 -25.68
CA LYS A 9 14.02 -2.36 -27.14
C LYS A 9 13.17 -3.48 -27.70
N GLU A 10 13.36 -4.71 -27.22
CA GLU A 10 12.62 -5.88 -27.65
C GLU A 10 11.10 -5.75 -27.41
N ILE A 11 10.68 -5.19 -26.28
CA ILE A 11 9.28 -4.90 -25.97
C ILE A 11 8.71 -3.87 -26.96
N CYS A 12 9.44 -2.79 -27.22
CA CYS A 12 8.99 -1.77 -28.17
C CYS A 12 8.86 -2.32 -29.60
N GLU A 13 9.83 -3.08 -30.06
CA GLU A 13 9.80 -3.69 -31.40
C GLU A 13 8.68 -4.72 -31.52
N ASN A 14 8.52 -5.60 -30.54
CA ASN A 14 7.55 -6.70 -30.60
C ASN A 14 6.08 -6.28 -30.37
N PHE A 15 5.84 -5.27 -29.52
CA PHE A 15 4.48 -4.89 -29.11
C PHE A 15 4.01 -3.56 -29.69
N LEU A 16 4.91 -2.65 -30.00
CA LEU A 16 4.58 -1.34 -30.59
C LEU A 16 5.00 -1.24 -32.05
N GLY A 17 5.90 -2.11 -32.53
CA GLY A 17 6.45 -2.04 -33.88
C GLY A 17 7.36 -0.84 -34.11
N ILE A 18 7.94 -0.25 -33.07
CA ILE A 18 8.82 0.92 -33.12
C ILE A 18 10.23 0.58 -32.67
N ASP A 19 11.25 1.25 -33.27
CA ASP A 19 12.63 1.21 -32.81
C ASP A 19 12.86 2.38 -31.83
N PRO A 20 12.97 2.14 -30.51
CA PRO A 20 13.08 3.22 -29.52
C PRO A 20 14.44 3.96 -29.57
N VAL A 21 15.37 3.52 -30.42
CA VAL A 21 16.60 4.27 -30.72
C VAL A 21 16.31 5.39 -31.71
N LYS A 22 15.32 5.21 -32.59
CA LYS A 22 14.99 6.15 -33.68
C LYS A 22 13.66 6.88 -33.45
N GLU A 23 12.76 6.30 -32.66
CA GLU A 23 11.41 6.80 -32.46
C GLU A 23 11.09 6.97 -30.98
N TRP A 24 10.20 7.92 -30.66
CA TRP A 24 9.77 8.17 -29.29
C TRP A 24 8.83 7.07 -28.80
N ILE A 25 9.07 6.57 -27.58
CA ILE A 25 8.16 5.65 -26.92
C ILE A 25 6.92 6.43 -26.47
N PRO A 26 5.71 6.08 -26.91
CA PRO A 26 4.50 6.74 -26.43
C PRO A 26 4.23 6.37 -24.98
N VAL A 27 4.20 7.36 -24.11
CA VAL A 27 3.93 7.19 -22.67
C VAL A 27 2.82 8.13 -22.22
N ARG A 28 2.10 7.75 -21.18
CA ARG A 28 1.15 8.59 -20.49
C ARG A 28 1.30 8.41 -18.98
N PRO A 29 0.97 9.43 -18.16
CA PRO A 29 0.86 9.26 -16.72
C PRO A 29 -0.14 8.14 -16.40
N THR A 30 0.30 7.17 -15.61
CA THR A 30 -0.51 6.00 -15.23
C THR A 30 -0.18 5.64 -13.80
N GLN A 31 -1.20 5.29 -13.03
CA GLN A 31 -1.00 4.75 -11.70
C GLN A 31 -0.24 3.43 -11.78
N HIS A 32 0.84 3.31 -11.02
CA HIS A 32 1.76 2.18 -11.09
C HIS A 32 1.82 1.40 -9.79
N TYR A 33 1.86 2.09 -8.64
CA TYR A 33 2.02 1.49 -7.32
C TYR A 33 0.95 2.03 -6.37
N SER A 34 0.33 1.15 -5.58
CA SER A 34 -0.68 1.53 -4.59
C SER A 34 -0.01 1.75 -3.23
N MET A 35 0.17 3.02 -2.83
CA MET A 35 0.55 3.35 -1.47
C MET A 35 -0.67 3.19 -0.56
N GLY A 36 -0.46 2.57 0.60
CA GLY A 36 -1.53 2.14 1.49
C GLY A 36 -1.62 0.62 1.52
N GLY A 37 -2.70 0.08 2.06
CA GLY A 37 -2.91 -1.35 2.18
C GLY A 37 -3.37 -1.76 3.58
N ILE A 38 -3.09 -2.99 3.96
CA ILE A 38 -3.39 -3.50 5.29
C ILE A 38 -2.48 -2.81 6.31
N ARG A 39 -3.05 -2.15 7.31
CA ARG A 39 -2.28 -1.51 8.38
C ARG A 39 -1.52 -2.57 9.16
N THR A 40 -0.19 -2.42 9.26
CA THR A 40 0.69 -3.30 10.00
C THR A 40 1.63 -2.52 10.92
N LYS A 41 2.17 -3.21 11.92
CA LYS A 41 3.33 -2.78 12.70
C LYS A 41 4.61 -3.00 11.89
N ALA A 42 5.76 -2.59 12.42
CA ALA A 42 7.05 -2.80 11.77
C ALA A 42 7.42 -4.27 11.55
N ASN A 43 6.91 -5.18 12.39
CA ASN A 43 7.08 -6.62 12.23
C ASN A 43 6.10 -7.26 11.22
N GLY A 44 5.33 -6.47 10.50
CA GLY A 44 4.36 -6.93 9.50
C GLY A 44 3.03 -7.42 10.05
N GLU A 45 2.87 -7.54 11.38
CA GLU A 45 1.64 -7.99 12.00
C GLU A 45 0.58 -6.89 12.03
N SER A 46 -0.69 -7.27 11.78
CA SER A 46 -1.82 -6.36 11.97
C SER A 46 -1.95 -5.95 13.44
N PRO A 47 -2.14 -4.65 13.74
CA PRO A 47 -2.36 -4.22 15.13
C PRO A 47 -3.70 -4.68 15.71
N GLN A 48 -4.61 -5.17 14.89
CA GLN A 48 -5.98 -5.53 15.29
C GLN A 48 -6.25 -7.04 15.28
N LEU A 49 -5.51 -7.79 14.44
CA LEU A 49 -5.70 -9.23 14.26
C LEU A 49 -4.37 -9.93 14.47
N SER A 50 -4.22 -10.59 15.63
CA SER A 50 -3.05 -11.40 15.91
C SER A 50 -2.92 -12.55 14.91
N GLY A 51 -1.70 -12.79 14.42
CA GLY A 51 -1.42 -13.81 13.42
C GLY A 51 -1.75 -13.42 11.98
N LEU A 52 -2.30 -12.22 11.73
CA LEU A 52 -2.42 -11.67 10.39
C LEU A 52 -1.19 -10.80 10.07
N PHE A 53 -0.41 -11.22 9.09
CA PHE A 53 0.75 -10.49 8.59
C PHE A 53 0.52 -10.01 7.17
N SER A 54 1.10 -8.85 6.83
CA SER A 54 1.14 -8.33 5.46
C SER A 54 2.49 -7.68 5.18
N VAL A 55 2.97 -7.82 3.94
CA VAL A 55 4.28 -7.31 3.50
C VAL A 55 4.24 -6.90 2.04
N GLY A 56 5.17 -6.03 1.64
CA GLY A 56 5.25 -5.48 0.30
C GLY A 56 4.09 -4.53 0.00
N GLU A 57 3.70 -4.43 -1.25
CA GLU A 57 2.67 -3.48 -1.72
C GLU A 57 1.30 -3.65 -1.04
N ALA A 58 1.01 -4.84 -0.50
CA ALA A 58 -0.23 -5.09 0.24
C ALA A 58 -0.23 -4.51 1.66
N ALA A 59 0.95 -4.17 2.20
CA ALA A 59 1.11 -3.67 3.56
C ALA A 59 1.14 -2.14 3.63
N CYS A 60 0.71 -1.59 4.75
CA CYS A 60 0.84 -0.18 5.07
C CYS A 60 1.47 0.01 6.46
N TRP A 61 2.78 0.24 6.48
CA TRP A 61 3.59 0.47 7.68
C TRP A 61 4.39 1.79 7.59
N ASP A 62 3.86 2.73 6.80
CA ASP A 62 4.33 4.12 6.63
C ASP A 62 5.62 4.31 5.81
N MET A 63 6.22 3.25 5.27
CA MET A 63 7.49 3.34 4.53
C MET A 63 7.41 4.31 3.34
N HIS A 64 6.29 4.34 2.63
CA HIS A 64 6.15 5.15 1.41
C HIS A 64 5.36 6.43 1.61
N GLY A 65 4.58 6.55 2.68
CA GLY A 65 3.67 7.67 2.86
C GLY A 65 2.69 7.81 1.69
N PHE A 66 2.55 9.03 1.16
CA PHE A 66 1.67 9.32 0.02
C PHE A 66 2.36 9.26 -1.33
N ASN A 67 3.67 8.98 -1.38
CA ASN A 67 4.39 8.82 -2.64
C ASN A 67 5.65 7.98 -2.45
N ARG A 68 5.71 6.87 -3.15
CA ARG A 68 6.85 5.95 -3.13
C ARG A 68 8.02 6.50 -3.94
N LEU A 69 9.22 6.43 -3.39
CA LEU A 69 10.45 6.71 -4.15
C LEU A 69 10.75 5.58 -5.15
N GLY A 70 11.32 5.95 -6.29
CA GLY A 70 11.69 5.01 -7.34
C GLY A 70 12.59 3.87 -6.82
N GLY A 71 12.32 2.63 -7.26
CA GLY A 71 13.06 1.43 -6.86
C GLY A 71 12.63 0.81 -5.52
N ASN A 72 12.01 1.56 -4.63
CA ASN A 72 11.69 1.09 -3.27
C ASN A 72 10.60 0.03 -3.20
N SER A 73 9.79 -0.18 -4.25
CA SER A 73 8.79 -1.26 -4.23
C SER A 73 9.44 -2.65 -4.20
N LEU A 74 10.45 -2.87 -5.04
CA LEU A 74 11.17 -4.15 -5.04
C LEU A 74 12.01 -4.32 -3.77
N ALA A 75 12.65 -3.24 -3.30
CA ALA A 75 13.39 -3.26 -2.05
C ALA A 75 12.49 -3.65 -0.87
N GLU A 76 11.32 -3.03 -0.75
CA GLU A 76 10.34 -3.38 0.29
C GLU A 76 9.84 -4.83 0.15
N THR A 77 9.46 -5.24 -1.06
CA THR A 77 8.91 -6.58 -1.29
C THR A 77 9.93 -7.67 -0.94
N VAL A 78 11.19 -7.50 -1.34
CA VAL A 78 12.24 -8.51 -1.11
C VAL A 78 12.75 -8.42 0.32
N VAL A 79 13.25 -7.25 0.76
CA VAL A 79 13.85 -7.10 2.10
C VAL A 79 12.78 -7.20 3.19
N GLY A 80 11.63 -6.53 3.01
CA GLY A 80 10.50 -6.66 3.92
C GLY A 80 9.99 -8.10 4.01
N GLY A 81 9.92 -8.81 2.86
CA GLY A 81 9.56 -10.22 2.81
C GLY A 81 10.50 -11.11 3.62
N MET A 82 11.81 -10.89 3.52
CA MET A 82 12.82 -11.62 4.30
C MET A 82 12.68 -11.37 5.81
N ILE A 83 12.54 -10.10 6.20
CA ILE A 83 12.43 -9.69 7.61
C ILE A 83 11.12 -10.22 8.21
N ILE A 84 9.98 -9.94 7.57
CA ILE A 84 8.67 -10.30 8.09
C ILE A 84 8.46 -11.82 8.06
N GLY A 85 9.03 -12.52 7.07
CA GLY A 85 9.01 -13.98 7.03
C GLY A 85 9.59 -14.64 8.28
N LYS A 86 10.62 -14.01 8.87
CA LYS A 86 11.20 -14.45 10.14
C LYS A 86 10.21 -14.24 11.31
N TYR A 87 9.58 -13.07 11.39
CA TYR A 87 8.56 -12.83 12.42
C TYR A 87 7.36 -13.78 12.31
N VAL A 88 6.97 -14.15 11.10
CA VAL A 88 5.91 -15.16 10.86
C VAL A 88 6.34 -16.52 11.38
N ALA A 89 7.60 -16.92 11.14
CA ALA A 89 8.14 -18.19 11.65
C ALA A 89 8.19 -18.19 13.17
N ASP A 90 8.76 -17.14 13.78
CA ASP A 90 8.84 -16.98 15.23
C ASP A 90 7.44 -17.00 15.89
N PHE A 91 6.45 -16.35 15.25
CA PHE A 91 5.06 -16.39 15.71
C PHE A 91 4.49 -17.82 15.68
N GLY A 92 4.77 -18.58 14.61
CA GLY A 92 4.34 -19.96 14.48
C GLY A 92 4.96 -20.91 15.52
N GLU A 93 6.22 -20.65 15.90
CA GLU A 93 6.91 -21.43 16.95
C GLU A 93 6.39 -21.09 18.36
N GLN A 94 6.08 -19.83 18.63
CA GLN A 94 5.63 -19.36 19.93
C GLN A 94 4.15 -19.62 20.21
N ASN A 95 3.34 -19.83 19.18
CA ASN A 95 1.91 -20.00 19.30
C ASN A 95 1.48 -21.39 18.87
N SER A 96 0.86 -22.14 19.79
CA SER A 96 0.19 -23.40 19.44
C SER A 96 -0.99 -23.08 18.51
N LEU A 97 -0.89 -23.49 17.25
CA LEU A 97 -2.00 -23.37 16.30
C LEU A 97 -3.10 -24.36 16.69
N VAL A 98 -4.09 -23.87 17.40
CA VAL A 98 -5.33 -24.62 17.60
C VAL A 98 -6.19 -24.43 16.36
N ILE A 99 -6.23 -25.48 15.53
CA ILE A 99 -7.08 -25.49 14.34
C ILE A 99 -8.50 -25.82 14.76
N ASP A 100 -9.38 -24.84 14.72
CA ASP A 100 -10.83 -25.05 14.88
C ASP A 100 -11.39 -25.60 13.56
N THR A 101 -11.49 -26.92 13.49
CA THR A 101 -11.97 -27.62 12.29
C THR A 101 -13.46 -27.34 12.00
N GLU A 102 -14.27 -27.04 13.03
CA GLU A 102 -15.69 -26.70 12.85
C GLU A 102 -15.82 -25.31 12.23
N LEU A 103 -15.04 -24.36 12.71
CA LEU A 103 -15.00 -23.00 12.15
C LEU A 103 -14.54 -23.01 10.69
N ILE A 104 -13.50 -23.79 10.36
CA ILE A 104 -13.04 -23.96 8.98
C ILE A 104 -14.14 -24.57 8.11
N ALA A 105 -14.83 -25.59 8.59
CA ALA A 105 -15.93 -26.22 7.86
C ALA A 105 -17.09 -25.25 7.62
N GLN A 106 -17.42 -24.40 8.58
CA GLN A 106 -18.45 -23.35 8.44
C GLN A 106 -18.06 -22.34 7.34
N PHE A 107 -16.83 -21.83 7.35
CA PHE A 107 -16.36 -20.91 6.30
C PHE A 107 -16.32 -21.58 4.92
N ALA A 108 -15.87 -22.82 4.84
CA ALA A 108 -15.89 -23.58 3.60
C ALA A 108 -17.31 -23.74 3.04
N GLN A 109 -18.29 -24.03 3.93
CA GLN A 109 -19.69 -24.15 3.56
C GLN A 109 -20.29 -22.79 3.12
N GLN A 110 -19.94 -21.69 3.78
CA GLN A 110 -20.37 -20.36 3.38
C GLN A 110 -19.85 -20.00 1.98
N LEU A 111 -18.56 -20.24 1.71
CA LEU A 111 -17.97 -19.99 0.39
C LEU A 111 -18.60 -20.90 -0.67
N GLN A 112 -18.85 -22.17 -0.35
CA GLN A 112 -19.53 -23.09 -1.27
C GLN A 112 -20.93 -22.58 -1.63
N THR A 113 -21.68 -22.09 -0.62
CA THR A 113 -23.00 -21.52 -0.82
C THR A 113 -22.96 -20.27 -1.70
N GLU A 114 -21.98 -19.37 -1.52
CA GLU A 114 -21.76 -18.19 -2.35
C GLU A 114 -21.50 -18.61 -3.83
N ILE A 115 -20.66 -19.63 -4.03
CA ILE A 115 -20.36 -20.16 -5.36
C ILE A 115 -21.60 -20.75 -6.01
N ASP A 116 -22.37 -21.55 -5.26
CA ASP A 116 -23.60 -22.19 -5.78
C ASP A 116 -24.66 -21.15 -6.16
N GLN A 117 -24.85 -20.13 -5.33
CA GLN A 117 -25.73 -19.00 -5.64
C GLN A 117 -25.34 -18.24 -6.89
N LEU A 118 -24.04 -18.07 -7.16
CA LEU A 118 -23.56 -17.45 -8.40
C LEU A 118 -23.78 -18.35 -9.61
N ILE A 119 -23.55 -19.65 -9.49
CA ILE A 119 -23.68 -20.59 -10.60
C ILE A 119 -25.16 -20.82 -10.94
N ASP A 120 -26.00 -21.03 -9.94
CA ASP A 120 -27.41 -21.38 -10.14
C ASP A 120 -28.29 -20.12 -10.27
N GLY A 121 -27.79 -18.95 -9.87
CA GLY A 121 -28.50 -17.69 -9.92
C GLY A 121 -28.81 -17.20 -11.33
N GLU A 122 -29.92 -16.46 -11.46
CA GLU A 122 -30.41 -15.85 -12.71
C GLU A 122 -30.19 -14.33 -12.74
N GLY A 123 -29.17 -13.83 -12.03
CA GLY A 123 -28.83 -12.42 -12.02
C GLY A 123 -28.52 -11.89 -13.44
N THR A 124 -28.71 -10.60 -13.64
CA THR A 124 -28.59 -9.96 -14.97
C THR A 124 -27.31 -9.12 -15.14
N GLU A 125 -26.59 -8.86 -14.03
CA GLU A 125 -25.38 -8.05 -14.10
C GLU A 125 -24.16 -8.90 -14.49
N ASP A 126 -23.44 -8.42 -15.50
CA ASP A 126 -22.23 -9.05 -16.02
C ASP A 126 -21.01 -8.56 -15.20
N PRO A 127 -20.24 -9.45 -14.53
CA PRO A 127 -19.13 -9.05 -13.68
C PRO A 127 -18.02 -8.29 -14.43
N PHE A 128 -17.75 -8.61 -15.69
CA PHE A 128 -16.76 -7.91 -16.51
C PHE A 128 -17.22 -6.50 -16.88
N LYS A 129 -18.52 -6.32 -17.14
CA LYS A 129 -19.08 -4.99 -17.42
C LYS A 129 -19.03 -4.11 -16.16
N LEU A 130 -19.42 -4.65 -15.00
CA LEU A 130 -19.30 -3.90 -13.74
C LEU A 130 -17.86 -3.48 -13.47
N LYS A 131 -16.91 -4.38 -13.70
CA LYS A 131 -15.49 -4.07 -13.58
C LYS A 131 -15.06 -2.94 -14.52
N ALA A 132 -15.44 -3.00 -15.79
CA ALA A 132 -15.09 -1.96 -16.76
C ALA A 132 -15.65 -0.59 -16.35
N VAL A 133 -16.89 -0.54 -15.85
CA VAL A 133 -17.51 0.69 -15.35
C VAL A 133 -16.77 1.20 -14.11
N MET A 134 -16.46 0.31 -13.14
CA MET A 134 -15.66 0.66 -11.96
C MET A 134 -14.31 1.27 -12.36
N GLN A 135 -13.58 0.62 -13.27
CA GLN A 135 -12.28 1.11 -13.76
C GLN A 135 -12.41 2.49 -14.41
N LYS A 136 -13.47 2.72 -15.18
CA LYS A 136 -13.73 4.02 -15.81
C LYS A 136 -14.00 5.10 -14.75
N ILE A 137 -14.83 4.84 -13.75
CA ILE A 137 -15.11 5.76 -12.63
C ILE A 137 -13.83 6.12 -11.90
N MET A 138 -13.01 5.11 -11.56
CA MET A 138 -11.75 5.32 -10.86
C MET A 138 -10.76 6.15 -11.69
N MET A 139 -10.71 5.93 -13.01
CA MET A 139 -9.83 6.68 -13.90
C MET A 139 -10.30 8.13 -14.07
N ASP A 140 -11.58 8.35 -14.29
CA ASP A 140 -12.12 9.66 -14.64
C ASP A 140 -12.21 10.59 -13.42
N TYR A 141 -12.58 10.06 -12.25
CA TYR A 141 -12.93 10.88 -11.08
C TYR A 141 -12.00 10.69 -9.86
N VAL A 142 -11.25 9.59 -9.79
CA VAL A 142 -10.35 9.27 -8.68
C VAL A 142 -8.89 9.19 -9.13
N GLY A 143 -8.61 9.61 -10.35
CA GLY A 143 -7.30 9.58 -10.99
C GLY A 143 -6.24 10.48 -10.34
N ILE A 144 -5.35 11.05 -11.17
CA ILE A 144 -4.20 11.85 -10.69
C ILE A 144 -4.65 13.20 -10.13
N PHE A 145 -5.52 13.91 -10.86
CA PHE A 145 -6.06 15.20 -10.47
C PHE A 145 -7.48 15.02 -9.94
N ARG A 146 -7.75 15.53 -8.75
CA ARG A 146 -8.99 15.27 -8.01
C ARG A 146 -9.62 16.57 -7.54
N ASN A 147 -10.94 16.58 -7.48
CA ASN A 147 -11.72 17.66 -6.84
C ASN A 147 -12.90 17.06 -6.07
N GLY A 148 -13.48 17.85 -5.16
CA GLY A 148 -14.56 17.38 -4.30
C GLY A 148 -15.77 16.86 -5.05
N PRO A 149 -16.34 17.63 -6.03
CA PRO A 149 -17.51 17.19 -6.79
C PRO A 149 -17.30 15.87 -7.53
N ASP A 150 -16.17 15.69 -8.21
CA ASP A 150 -15.88 14.45 -8.95
C ASP A 150 -15.69 13.26 -8.01
N LEU A 151 -15.00 13.47 -6.87
CA LEU A 151 -14.84 12.42 -5.87
C LEU A 151 -16.18 12.02 -5.22
N GLU A 152 -17.09 12.97 -4.97
CA GLU A 152 -18.42 12.67 -4.47
C GLU A 152 -19.23 11.87 -5.49
N LEU A 153 -19.17 12.26 -6.76
CA LEU A 153 -19.80 11.53 -7.86
C LEU A 153 -19.27 10.10 -7.95
N ALA A 154 -17.93 9.91 -7.85
CA ALA A 154 -17.32 8.60 -7.83
C ALA A 154 -17.83 7.73 -6.67
N VAL A 155 -17.86 8.27 -5.45
CA VAL A 155 -18.38 7.54 -4.27
C VAL A 155 -19.82 7.10 -4.49
N ASN A 156 -20.68 7.95 -5.04
CA ASN A 156 -22.07 7.62 -5.29
C ASN A 156 -22.20 6.52 -6.37
N GLN A 157 -21.51 6.66 -7.50
CA GLN A 157 -21.54 5.67 -8.57
C GLN A 157 -20.93 4.33 -8.15
N LEU A 158 -19.83 4.31 -7.40
CA LEU A 158 -19.24 3.08 -6.87
C LEU A 158 -20.17 2.38 -5.86
N SER A 159 -20.88 3.16 -5.04
CA SER A 159 -21.89 2.61 -4.12
C SER A 159 -23.04 1.96 -4.88
N GLU A 160 -23.51 2.58 -5.96
CA GLU A 160 -24.51 1.99 -6.87
C GLU A 160 -24.01 0.69 -7.51
N LEU A 161 -22.75 0.68 -7.99
CA LEU A 161 -22.17 -0.55 -8.56
C LEU A 161 -22.05 -1.66 -7.52
N LEU A 162 -21.75 -1.33 -6.26
CA LEU A 162 -21.71 -2.30 -5.17
C LEU A 162 -23.10 -2.89 -4.91
N GLU A 163 -24.17 -2.08 -4.95
CA GLU A 163 -25.54 -2.60 -4.88
C GLU A 163 -25.86 -3.51 -6.07
N ARG A 164 -25.57 -3.07 -7.29
CA ARG A 164 -25.77 -3.87 -8.51
C ARG A 164 -25.00 -5.19 -8.49
N SER A 165 -23.83 -5.23 -7.83
CA SER A 165 -23.05 -6.46 -7.68
C SER A 165 -23.74 -7.57 -6.87
N LYS A 166 -24.85 -7.29 -6.22
CA LYS A 166 -25.69 -8.31 -5.57
C LYS A 166 -26.50 -9.14 -6.58
N ASN A 167 -26.69 -8.63 -7.78
CA ASN A 167 -27.49 -9.26 -8.85
C ASN A 167 -26.63 -9.80 -9.99
N LEU A 168 -25.46 -10.38 -9.68
CA LEU A 168 -24.57 -10.96 -10.68
C LEU A 168 -25.16 -12.19 -11.34
N GLY A 169 -25.03 -12.29 -12.66
CA GLY A 169 -25.41 -13.45 -13.46
C GLY A 169 -24.24 -13.99 -14.25
N LEU A 170 -24.07 -15.32 -14.24
CA LEU A 170 -23.02 -15.99 -15.00
C LEU A 170 -23.61 -16.63 -16.25
N LYS A 171 -22.97 -16.42 -17.39
CA LYS A 171 -23.28 -17.14 -18.65
C LYS A 171 -22.73 -18.56 -18.62
N CYS A 172 -21.54 -18.73 -18.03
CA CYS A 172 -20.92 -20.03 -17.84
C CYS A 172 -21.29 -20.61 -16.48
N LYS A 173 -22.04 -21.71 -16.46
CA LYS A 173 -22.49 -22.40 -15.23
C LYS A 173 -21.54 -23.51 -14.76
N LYS A 174 -20.34 -23.61 -15.34
CA LYS A 174 -19.33 -24.59 -14.94
C LYS A 174 -18.60 -24.15 -13.68
N ARG A 175 -18.29 -25.10 -12.81
CA ARG A 175 -17.53 -24.84 -11.55
C ARG A 175 -16.02 -24.73 -11.77
N HIS A 176 -15.48 -25.29 -12.82
CA HIS A 176 -14.07 -25.34 -13.14
C HIS A 176 -13.77 -24.68 -14.46
N ALA A 177 -12.56 -24.14 -14.61
CA ALA A 177 -12.12 -23.38 -15.77
C ALA A 177 -13.10 -22.26 -16.18
N ASN A 178 -13.62 -21.54 -15.17
CA ASN A 178 -14.63 -20.49 -15.32
C ASN A 178 -14.09 -19.12 -14.87
N PRO A 179 -13.48 -18.33 -15.78
CA PRO A 179 -12.98 -16.99 -15.44
C PRO A 179 -14.09 -16.03 -14.98
N GLU A 180 -15.31 -16.21 -15.48
CA GLU A 180 -16.46 -15.37 -15.13
C GLU A 180 -16.85 -15.56 -13.66
N LEU A 181 -16.84 -16.78 -13.15
CA LEU A 181 -17.05 -17.08 -11.74
C LEU A 181 -15.97 -16.43 -10.85
N VAL A 182 -14.70 -16.51 -11.28
CA VAL A 182 -13.58 -15.86 -10.57
C VAL A 182 -13.78 -14.35 -10.51
N GLU A 183 -14.21 -13.74 -11.62
CA GLU A 183 -14.45 -12.30 -11.65
C GLU A 183 -15.66 -11.91 -10.79
N ALA A 184 -16.74 -12.70 -10.80
CA ALA A 184 -17.92 -12.48 -9.97
C ALA A 184 -17.60 -12.53 -8.47
N LEU A 185 -16.74 -13.46 -8.04
CA LEU A 185 -16.25 -13.53 -6.64
C LEU A 185 -15.34 -12.35 -6.25
N ARG A 186 -14.67 -11.73 -7.22
CA ARG A 186 -13.74 -10.63 -6.99
C ARG A 186 -14.39 -9.26 -7.02
N ILE A 187 -15.34 -9.03 -7.92
CA ILE A 187 -15.85 -7.67 -8.20
C ILE A 187 -16.40 -6.95 -6.98
N LYS A 188 -17.14 -7.64 -6.10
CA LYS A 188 -17.66 -7.06 -4.86
C LYS A 188 -16.54 -6.58 -3.94
N ARG A 189 -15.45 -7.35 -3.82
CA ARG A 189 -14.27 -6.98 -3.02
C ARG A 189 -13.50 -5.82 -3.65
N MET A 190 -13.36 -5.82 -4.99
CA MET A 190 -12.73 -4.73 -5.73
C MET A 190 -13.50 -3.41 -5.57
N LEU A 191 -14.84 -3.44 -5.63
CA LEU A 191 -15.68 -2.27 -5.41
C LEU A 191 -15.53 -1.72 -3.99
N LYS A 192 -15.42 -2.58 -2.97
CA LYS A 192 -15.14 -2.13 -1.60
C LYS A 192 -13.77 -1.46 -1.47
N VAL A 193 -12.73 -1.98 -2.12
CA VAL A 193 -11.41 -1.34 -2.16
C VAL A 193 -11.48 -0.01 -2.92
N ALA A 194 -12.16 0.06 -4.06
CA ALA A 194 -12.36 1.29 -4.81
C ALA A 194 -13.07 2.37 -3.97
N LEU A 195 -14.11 1.99 -3.24
CA LEU A 195 -14.81 2.88 -2.29
C LEU A 195 -13.91 3.33 -1.13
N THR A 196 -13.05 2.45 -0.62
CA THR A 196 -12.06 2.80 0.40
C THR A 196 -11.15 3.93 -0.10
N VAL A 197 -10.65 3.82 -1.33
CA VAL A 197 -9.80 4.85 -1.95
C VAL A 197 -10.58 6.14 -2.21
N ALA A 198 -11.76 6.05 -2.82
CA ALA A 198 -12.57 7.23 -3.18
C ALA A 198 -13.05 8.00 -1.94
N CYS A 199 -13.57 7.30 -0.92
CA CYS A 199 -14.03 7.92 0.32
C CYS A 199 -12.86 8.58 1.09
N GLY A 200 -11.71 7.90 1.18
CA GLY A 200 -10.52 8.45 1.81
C GLY A 200 -9.99 9.69 1.09
N ALA A 201 -9.96 9.68 -0.24
CA ALA A 201 -9.56 10.80 -1.06
C ALA A 201 -10.54 11.99 -0.96
N HIS A 202 -11.85 11.71 -0.95
CA HIS A 202 -12.87 12.75 -0.80
C HIS A 202 -12.80 13.44 0.56
N ALA A 203 -12.61 12.67 1.63
CA ALA A 203 -12.56 13.20 2.99
C ALA A 203 -11.31 14.06 3.25
N ARG A 204 -10.16 13.77 2.60
CA ARG A 204 -8.90 14.47 2.83
C ARG A 204 -8.84 15.78 2.04
N THR A 205 -8.98 16.90 2.75
CA THR A 205 -9.03 18.26 2.18
C THR A 205 -7.65 18.94 2.18
N GLU A 206 -6.68 18.30 1.52
CA GLU A 206 -5.32 18.79 1.30
C GLU A 206 -4.73 18.15 0.04
N SER A 207 -3.56 18.61 -0.38
CA SER A 207 -2.70 17.91 -1.33
C SER A 207 -1.42 17.45 -0.65
N ARG A 208 -1.07 16.12 -0.80
CA ARG A 208 0.12 15.52 -0.18
C ARG A 208 0.63 14.36 -1.02
N GLY A 209 1.88 14.46 -1.47
CA GLY A 209 2.51 13.44 -2.32
C GLY A 209 1.69 13.18 -3.59
N ALA A 210 1.27 11.94 -3.82
CA ALA A 210 0.44 11.57 -4.98
C ALA A 210 -1.05 11.94 -4.82
N HIS A 211 -1.50 12.36 -3.64
CA HIS A 211 -2.85 12.86 -3.44
C HIS A 211 -2.91 14.34 -3.82
N SER A 212 -3.41 14.63 -5.01
CA SER A 212 -3.54 15.98 -5.55
C SER A 212 -5.02 16.41 -5.61
N ARG A 213 -5.37 17.45 -4.87
CA ARG A 213 -6.68 18.06 -4.81
C ARG A 213 -6.63 19.46 -5.44
N GLU A 214 -7.27 19.66 -6.60
CA GLU A 214 -7.32 20.97 -7.28
C GLU A 214 -8.03 22.02 -6.44
N ASP A 215 -9.04 21.63 -5.67
CA ASP A 215 -9.79 22.46 -4.73
C ASP A 215 -9.07 22.70 -3.39
N PHE A 216 -8.07 21.89 -3.05
CA PHE A 216 -7.21 22.02 -1.87
C PHE A 216 -5.73 21.79 -2.23
N PRO A 217 -5.10 22.71 -3.01
CA PRO A 217 -3.77 22.47 -3.58
C PRO A 217 -2.63 22.50 -2.54
N GLN A 218 -2.88 23.00 -1.34
CA GLN A 218 -1.86 23.11 -0.29
C GLN A 218 -1.87 21.91 0.65
N ARG A 219 -0.69 21.56 1.16
CA ARG A 219 -0.53 20.61 2.26
C ARG A 219 -1.00 21.24 3.57
N ASN A 220 -1.70 20.50 4.39
CA ASN A 220 -2.21 20.94 5.69
C ASN A 220 -1.77 20.01 6.81
N ASP A 221 -0.58 20.28 7.37
CA ASP A 221 -0.01 19.47 8.45
C ASP A 221 -0.76 19.62 9.78
N LYS A 222 -1.47 20.72 9.97
CA LYS A 222 -2.23 20.98 11.19
C LYS A 222 -3.37 19.98 11.38
N ASP A 223 -4.14 19.75 10.31
CA ASP A 223 -5.35 18.94 10.38
C ASP A 223 -5.15 17.54 9.78
N TRP A 224 -4.18 17.40 8.88
CA TRP A 224 -4.01 16.19 8.07
C TRP A 224 -2.69 15.44 8.25
N LEU A 225 -1.86 15.78 9.25
CA LEU A 225 -0.70 14.95 9.60
C LEU A 225 -1.15 13.68 10.34
N ASN A 226 -1.94 12.90 9.66
CA ASN A 226 -2.52 11.65 10.16
C ASN A 226 -2.67 10.61 9.05
N ARG A 227 -2.84 9.35 9.45
CA ARG A 227 -3.23 8.25 8.57
C ARG A 227 -4.75 8.22 8.46
N THR A 228 -5.25 8.01 7.26
CA THR A 228 -6.65 7.67 7.04
C THR A 228 -6.80 6.16 7.08
N LEU A 229 -7.52 5.65 8.06
CA LEU A 229 -7.82 4.24 8.22
C LEU A 229 -9.27 3.99 7.78
N THR A 230 -9.49 2.90 7.07
CA THR A 230 -10.81 2.48 6.62
C THR A 230 -11.15 1.10 7.14
N SER A 231 -12.41 0.89 7.48
CA SER A 231 -12.92 -0.41 7.91
C SER A 231 -14.34 -0.63 7.41
N TRP A 232 -14.74 -1.90 7.32
CA TRP A 232 -16.07 -2.32 6.94
C TRP A 232 -16.67 -3.15 8.06
N PRO A 233 -17.10 -2.51 9.17
CA PRO A 233 -17.67 -3.23 10.33
C PRO A 233 -19.00 -3.93 10.01
N ASP A 234 -19.72 -3.37 9.04
CA ASP A 234 -20.93 -3.96 8.47
C ASP A 234 -20.63 -4.37 7.01
N THR A 235 -20.74 -5.67 6.73
CA THR A 235 -20.49 -6.23 5.40
C THR A 235 -21.50 -5.80 4.36
N ASP A 236 -22.68 -5.36 4.77
CA ASP A 236 -23.77 -4.92 3.89
C ASP A 236 -23.78 -3.41 3.65
N SER A 237 -22.93 -2.67 4.36
CA SER A 237 -22.75 -1.25 4.15
C SER A 237 -22.21 -0.94 2.74
N PHE A 238 -22.69 0.16 2.17
CA PHE A 238 -22.21 0.69 0.86
C PHE A 238 -21.06 1.68 0.98
N ARG A 239 -20.65 2.01 2.20
CA ARG A 239 -19.53 2.93 2.46
C ARG A 239 -18.68 2.43 3.61
N PRO A 240 -17.36 2.59 3.54
CA PRO A 240 -16.47 2.28 4.66
C PRO A 240 -16.64 3.32 5.78
N GLN A 241 -16.28 2.92 6.99
CA GLN A 241 -16.03 3.86 8.08
C GLN A 241 -14.60 4.37 7.99
N LEU A 242 -14.43 5.69 8.16
CA LEU A 242 -13.14 6.34 8.21
C LEU A 242 -12.75 6.65 9.65
N ARG A 243 -11.49 6.40 9.97
CA ARG A 243 -10.84 6.82 11.23
C ARG A 243 -9.51 7.47 10.90
N TYR A 244 -9.01 8.27 11.82
CA TYR A 244 -7.76 8.97 11.66
C TYR A 244 -6.83 8.61 12.82
N GLU A 245 -5.57 8.36 12.50
CA GLU A 245 -4.52 8.06 13.46
C GLU A 245 -3.39 9.07 13.28
N ALA A 246 -3.09 9.85 14.31
CA ALA A 246 -2.04 10.86 14.26
C ALA A 246 -0.68 10.20 13.98
N ILE A 247 0.14 10.89 13.20
CA ILE A 247 1.52 10.48 12.93
C ILE A 247 2.43 11.26 13.86
N ASP A 248 3.22 10.55 14.65
CA ASP A 248 4.30 11.15 15.43
C ASP A 248 5.55 11.26 14.56
N VAL A 249 5.73 12.42 13.96
CA VAL A 249 6.91 12.70 13.10
C VAL A 249 8.20 12.87 13.89
N MET A 250 8.11 12.93 15.23
CA MET A 250 9.29 12.96 16.09
C MET A 250 9.91 11.57 16.27
N GLN A 251 9.18 10.50 15.96
CA GLN A 251 9.66 9.12 15.89
C GLN A 251 10.43 8.82 14.59
N MET A 252 11.21 9.77 14.12
CA MET A 252 11.98 9.66 12.88
C MET A 252 13.45 9.97 13.15
N GLU A 253 14.33 9.33 12.40
CA GLU A 253 15.78 9.56 12.44
C GLU A 253 16.11 11.05 12.23
N LEU A 254 15.54 11.65 11.18
CA LEU A 254 15.75 13.05 10.84
C LEU A 254 14.59 13.93 11.32
N PRO A 255 14.87 15.18 11.71
CA PRO A 255 13.84 16.14 12.07
C PRO A 255 12.84 16.37 10.93
N PRO A 256 11.58 16.67 11.23
CA PRO A 256 10.55 16.93 10.21
C PRO A 256 10.91 18.03 9.21
N GLY A 257 11.67 19.02 9.62
CA GLY A 257 12.09 20.14 8.76
C GLY A 257 12.95 19.78 7.56
N TYR A 258 13.56 18.60 7.55
CA TYR A 258 14.37 18.10 6.42
C TYR A 258 13.55 17.27 5.42
N ARG A 259 12.23 17.17 5.62
CA ARG A 259 11.34 16.31 4.83
C ARG A 259 10.31 17.15 4.09
N GLY A 260 10.61 17.52 2.89
CA GLY A 260 9.68 18.26 2.04
C GLY A 260 10.26 18.51 0.66
N TYR A 261 9.41 18.93 -0.25
CA TYR A 261 9.83 19.37 -1.57
C TYR A 261 10.20 20.85 -1.50
N GLY A 262 11.49 21.13 -1.31
CA GLY A 262 12.03 22.48 -1.24
C GLY A 262 12.02 23.10 0.17
N ILE A 263 12.69 24.25 0.27
CA ILE A 263 12.98 24.94 1.53
C ILE A 263 11.73 25.41 2.28
N ASP A 264 10.66 25.72 1.55
CA ASP A 264 9.41 26.24 2.11
C ASP A 264 8.42 25.13 2.50
N ASN A 265 8.79 23.86 2.33
CA ASN A 265 7.89 22.71 2.49
C ASN A 265 8.19 21.88 3.74
N VAL A 266 8.48 22.57 4.81
CA VAL A 266 8.82 21.99 6.13
C VAL A 266 7.55 21.51 6.84
N ILE A 267 7.60 20.35 7.46
CA ILE A 267 6.51 19.89 8.33
C ILE A 267 6.50 20.76 9.60
N ALA A 268 5.41 21.48 9.84
CA ALA A 268 5.25 22.29 11.05
C ALA A 268 4.92 21.39 12.25
N HIS A 269 5.89 21.25 13.15
CA HIS A 269 5.73 20.55 14.42
C HIS A 269 6.36 21.39 15.55
N PRO A 270 5.72 21.54 16.72
CA PRO A 270 6.21 22.40 17.79
C PRO A 270 7.60 22.00 18.32
N ASP A 271 7.93 20.73 18.30
CA ASP A 271 9.19 20.19 18.80
C ASP A 271 10.29 20.06 17.74
N THR A 272 10.07 20.51 16.50
CA THR A 272 11.05 20.38 15.40
C THR A 272 12.40 20.98 15.77
N GLN A 273 12.42 22.18 16.35
CA GLN A 273 13.65 22.85 16.73
C GLN A 273 14.42 22.08 17.82
N LYS A 274 13.70 21.54 18.81
CA LYS A 274 14.30 20.72 19.86
C LYS A 274 14.93 19.45 19.27
N ARG A 275 14.23 18.79 18.34
CA ARG A 275 14.76 17.59 17.69
C ARG A 275 15.98 17.90 16.81
N GLN A 276 15.99 19.02 16.09
CA GLN A 276 17.15 19.48 15.33
C GLN A 276 18.38 19.64 16.22
N GLN A 277 18.23 20.33 17.36
CA GLN A 277 19.32 20.52 18.31
C GLN A 277 19.87 19.19 18.86
N GLN A 278 18.99 18.22 19.12
CA GLN A 278 19.40 16.88 19.55
C GLN A 278 20.22 16.15 18.45
N VAL A 279 19.77 16.20 17.22
CA VAL A 279 20.47 15.59 16.08
C VAL A 279 21.84 16.26 15.87
N GLU A 280 21.91 17.59 15.91
CA GLU A 280 23.15 18.34 15.77
C GLU A 280 24.16 18.00 16.88
N ALA A 281 23.68 17.88 18.13
CA ALA A 281 24.53 17.47 19.26
C ALA A 281 25.07 16.04 19.07
N ILE A 282 24.23 15.09 18.71
CA ILE A 282 24.64 13.69 18.46
C ILE A 282 25.68 13.63 17.33
N LEU A 283 25.44 14.36 16.24
CA LEU A 283 26.39 14.37 15.10
C LEU A 283 27.71 15.03 15.43
N ALA A 284 27.73 16.03 16.32
CA ALA A 284 28.94 16.69 16.78
C ALA A 284 29.83 15.80 17.65
N ASP A 285 29.20 14.86 18.37
CA ASP A 285 29.93 13.91 19.26
C ASP A 285 30.45 12.67 18.48
N LEU A 286 30.01 12.45 17.25
CA LEU A 286 30.43 11.31 16.44
C LEU A 286 31.66 11.66 15.58
N ASP A 287 32.62 10.72 15.49
CA ASP A 287 33.77 10.84 14.57
C ASP A 287 33.30 10.87 13.12
N GLU A 288 33.99 11.63 12.26
CA GLU A 288 33.69 11.71 10.84
C GLU A 288 33.69 10.34 10.15
N ASN A 289 34.59 9.44 10.60
CA ASN A 289 34.74 8.07 10.09
C ASN A 289 33.83 7.05 10.78
N THR A 290 32.94 7.49 11.69
CA THR A 290 31.99 6.58 12.34
C THR A 290 31.18 5.82 11.32
N ASP A 291 31.06 4.50 11.49
CA ASP A 291 30.29 3.64 10.61
C ASP A 291 28.85 4.14 10.42
N ARG A 292 28.35 4.04 9.19
CA ARG A 292 27.03 4.54 8.82
C ARG A 292 25.92 3.96 9.70
N HIS A 293 26.00 2.67 10.04
CA HIS A 293 24.96 2.02 10.86
C HIS A 293 25.01 2.50 12.30
N VAL A 294 26.22 2.78 12.82
CA VAL A 294 26.39 3.39 14.16
C VAL A 294 25.80 4.79 14.17
N LYS A 295 26.06 5.61 13.15
CA LYS A 295 25.44 6.95 13.00
C LYS A 295 23.92 6.86 12.97
N GLN A 296 23.37 5.94 12.17
CA GLN A 296 21.91 5.75 12.07
C GLN A 296 21.30 5.33 13.41
N ALA A 297 21.90 4.36 14.10
CA ALA A 297 21.41 3.91 15.39
C ALA A 297 21.41 5.03 16.44
N ALA A 298 22.48 5.84 16.48
CA ALA A 298 22.60 6.99 17.39
C ALA A 298 21.54 8.08 17.12
N LEU A 299 21.11 8.24 15.88
CA LEU A 299 20.10 9.22 15.48
C LEU A 299 18.65 8.78 15.72
N MET A 300 18.41 7.49 16.01
CA MET A 300 17.05 7.03 16.28
C MET A 300 16.51 7.64 17.58
N PRO A 301 15.27 8.11 17.61
CA PRO A 301 14.63 8.63 18.82
C PRO A 301 14.16 7.54 19.79
N PHE A 302 14.42 6.28 19.47
CA PHE A 302 14.09 5.08 20.26
C PHE A 302 15.23 4.06 20.17
N GLU A 303 15.31 3.18 21.12
CA GLU A 303 16.29 2.10 21.13
C GLU A 303 15.93 1.06 20.05
N LEU A 304 16.90 0.74 19.20
CA LEU A 304 16.71 -0.31 18.20
C LEU A 304 16.64 -1.68 18.89
N PRO A 305 15.80 -2.61 18.40
CA PRO A 305 15.85 -4.00 18.84
C PRO A 305 17.27 -4.56 18.73
N GLU A 306 17.65 -5.46 19.65
CA GLU A 306 19.00 -6.02 19.75
C GLU A 306 19.54 -6.55 18.42
N GLU A 307 18.69 -7.17 17.64
CA GLU A 307 19.01 -7.74 16.31
C GLU A 307 19.38 -6.70 15.24
N TYR A 308 19.02 -5.43 15.45
CA TYR A 308 19.34 -4.30 14.55
C TYR A 308 20.36 -3.34 15.11
N GLN A 309 20.89 -3.62 16.30
CA GLN A 309 21.93 -2.77 16.89
C GLN A 309 23.27 -2.97 16.15
N PRO A 310 24.07 -1.91 16.00
CA PRO A 310 25.40 -2.00 15.44
C PRO A 310 26.27 -3.01 16.20
N GLY A 311 27.01 -3.83 15.48
CA GLY A 311 27.84 -4.89 16.07
C GLY A 311 27.11 -6.22 16.33
N ASN A 312 25.80 -6.31 16.09
CA ASN A 312 25.11 -7.59 16.13
C ASN A 312 25.62 -8.51 15.01
N GLN A 313 26.08 -9.71 15.37
CA GLN A 313 26.69 -10.65 14.44
C GLN A 313 25.73 -11.08 13.31
N ARG A 314 24.44 -11.26 13.62
CA ARG A 314 23.41 -11.59 12.62
C ARG A 314 23.29 -10.55 11.52
N LEU A 315 23.30 -9.26 11.88
CA LEU A 315 23.23 -8.18 10.91
C LEU A 315 24.49 -8.17 10.03
N THR A 316 25.66 -8.37 10.64
CA THR A 316 26.95 -8.45 9.94
C THR A 316 26.95 -9.64 8.97
N ASP A 317 26.45 -10.79 9.34
CA ASP A 317 26.38 -11.98 8.51
C ASP A 317 25.39 -11.81 7.34
N VAL A 318 24.24 -11.17 7.56
CA VAL A 318 23.29 -10.85 6.49
C VAL A 318 23.90 -9.90 5.45
N ILE A 319 24.60 -8.87 5.92
CA ILE A 319 25.27 -7.89 5.02
C ILE A 319 26.42 -8.57 4.26
N ALA A 320 27.23 -9.38 4.94
CA ALA A 320 28.33 -10.11 4.31
C ALA A 320 27.84 -11.10 3.26
N ASN A 321 26.79 -11.85 3.54
CA ASN A 321 26.19 -12.81 2.62
C ASN A 321 25.52 -12.14 1.41
N ALA A 322 24.89 -10.98 1.61
CA ALA A 322 24.31 -10.19 0.52
C ALA A 322 25.39 -9.62 -0.43
N SER A 323 26.55 -9.25 0.10
CA SER A 323 27.69 -8.74 -0.70
C SER A 323 28.43 -9.81 -1.49
N THR A 324 28.38 -11.07 -1.09
CA THR A 324 29.00 -12.21 -1.78
C THR A 324 28.13 -12.86 -2.85
N GLY A 325 26.84 -12.57 -2.87
CA GLY A 325 25.87 -13.10 -3.85
C GLY A 325 25.78 -12.34 -5.18
N VAL A 326 26.53 -11.24 -5.35
CA VAL A 326 26.61 -10.49 -6.61
C VAL A 326 27.94 -10.80 -7.30
N LYS A 327 27.97 -11.90 -8.02
CA LYS A 327 28.93 -12.13 -9.10
C LYS A 327 28.18 -12.32 -10.40
#